data_992a4c85d820ec7b3b559ce7e8d1570d
#
_entry.id   992a4c85d820ec7b3b559ce7e8d1570d
#
_cell.length_a   1.000
_cell.length_b   1.000
_cell.length_c   1.000
_cell.angle_alpha   90.00
_cell.angle_beta   90.00
_cell.angle_gamma   90.00
#
_symmetry.space_group_name_H-M   'P 1'
#
loop_
_entity.id
_entity.type
_entity.pdbx_description
1 polymer ?
#
loop_
_entity_poly.entity_id
_entity_poly.type
_entity_poly.pdbx_seq_one_letter_code
_entity_poly.pdbx_strand_id
1 'polypeptide(L)'
;MDPASSEKRQTVDIPGIPGPQQQRLLDLLIHHPDLDAIWLFGSRAMGRERPGSDIDLCVDAAHLSHRDRLRLMAAIDNLLLPWTVDLALRHELPPDLLSHVQRVGRCLWTRSK
;
A
#
# COMPACT_ATOMS: atom_id res chain seq x y z
N MET A 1 19.46 -20.06 1.14
CA MET A 1 19.03 -19.44 1.25
C MET A 1 18.72 -18.69 1.16
N ASP A 2 18.77 -18.41 0.85
CA ASP A 2 18.46 -17.45 0.77
C ASP A 2 17.72 -17.00 1.20
N PRO A 3 17.61 -16.80 1.35
CA PRO A 3 16.87 -16.17 1.67
C PRO A 3 16.56 -15.35 1.98
N ALA A 4 16.78 -15.20 1.85
CA ALA A 4 16.50 -14.43 2.03
C ALA A 4 16.12 -13.70 2.02
N SER A 5 16.41 -13.78 1.75
CA SER A 5 16.12 -12.86 1.70
C SER A 5 15.18 -12.41 1.83
N SER A 6 14.81 -12.52 1.55
CA SER A 6 13.88 -11.99 1.55
C SER A 6 13.34 -11.80 2.62
N GLU A 7 13.61 -12.23 3.17
CA GLU A 7 13.13 -12.07 4.12
C GLU A 7 13.07 -10.97 4.57
N LYS A 8 13.53 -10.51 4.24
CA LYS A 8 13.56 -9.50 4.73
C LYS A 8 12.58 -8.72 4.65
N ARG A 9 11.98 -8.75 3.82
CA ARG A 9 11.05 -7.91 3.72
C ARG A 9 9.90 -8.48 4.24
N GLN A 10 9.51 -8.27 5.37
CA GLN A 10 8.39 -8.74 5.98
C GLN A 10 7.24 -7.93 5.60
N THR A 11 6.32 -8.45 4.86
CA THR A 11 5.07 -7.79 4.54
C THR A 11 3.95 -8.40 5.34
N VAL A 12 3.04 -7.56 5.80
CA VAL A 12 1.79 -7.99 6.42
C VAL A 12 0.80 -8.28 5.32
N ASP A 13 -0.01 -9.31 5.47
CA ASP A 13 -1.01 -9.66 4.47
C ASP A 13 -2.15 -8.64 4.44
N ILE A 14 -2.64 -8.37 3.25
CA ILE A 14 -3.86 -7.59 3.08
C ILE A 14 -5.04 -8.55 3.20
N PRO A 15 -5.91 -8.38 4.20
CA PRO A 15 -7.03 -9.30 4.40
C PRO A 15 -7.89 -9.46 3.16
N GLY A 16 -8.15 -10.71 2.79
CA GLY A 16 -9.00 -11.04 1.66
C GLY A 16 -8.36 -10.97 0.29
N ILE A 17 -7.08 -10.61 0.21
CA ILE A 17 -6.38 -10.52 -1.07
C ILE A 17 -5.41 -11.70 -1.18
N PRO A 18 -5.55 -12.53 -2.22
CA PRO A 18 -4.62 -13.66 -2.38
C PRO A 18 -3.18 -13.19 -2.51
N GLY A 19 -2.26 -14.00 -1.99
CA GLY A 19 -0.84 -13.67 -1.97
C GLY A 19 -0.27 -13.23 -3.31
N PRO A 20 -0.53 -13.96 -4.41
CA PRO A 20 0.03 -13.54 -5.71
C PRO A 20 -0.42 -12.16 -6.17
N GLN A 21 -1.70 -11.79 -5.96
CA GLN A 21 -2.18 -10.48 -6.33
C GLN A 21 -1.61 -9.39 -5.43
N GLN A 22 -1.52 -9.67 -4.14
CA GLN A 22 -0.88 -8.76 -3.20
C GLN A 22 0.57 -8.50 -3.59
N GLN A 23 1.29 -9.56 -3.95
CA GLN A 23 2.68 -9.44 -4.32
C GLN A 23 2.87 -8.58 -5.57
N ARG A 24 2.00 -8.75 -6.56
CA ARG A 24 2.06 -7.93 -7.77
C ARG A 24 1.88 -6.46 -7.45
N LEU A 25 0.91 -6.15 -6.59
CA LEU A 25 0.63 -4.77 -6.18
C LEU A 25 1.80 -4.17 -5.41
N LEU A 26 2.30 -4.88 -4.41
CA LEU A 26 3.38 -4.38 -3.58
C LEU A 26 4.68 -4.26 -4.37
N ASP A 27 4.99 -5.23 -5.24
CA ASP A 27 6.20 -5.17 -6.06
C ASP A 27 6.23 -3.92 -6.94
N LEU A 28 5.09 -3.57 -7.50
CA LEU A 28 5.01 -2.37 -8.32
C LEU A 28 5.37 -1.13 -7.50
N LEU A 29 4.85 -1.04 -6.29
CA LEU A 29 5.05 0.13 -5.44
C LEU A 29 6.45 0.20 -4.86
N ILE A 30 6.97 -0.92 -4.36
CA ILE A 30 8.28 -0.90 -3.67
C ILE A 30 9.45 -0.64 -4.60
N HIS A 31 9.25 -0.82 -5.92
CA HIS A 31 10.29 -0.48 -6.88
C HIS A 31 10.43 1.02 -7.09
N HIS A 32 9.48 1.82 -6.63
CA HIS A 32 9.62 3.27 -6.73
C HIS A 32 10.64 3.76 -5.70
N PRO A 33 11.71 4.44 -6.14
CA PRO A 33 12.80 4.79 -5.22
C PRO A 33 12.41 5.79 -4.14
N ASP A 34 11.37 6.58 -4.37
CA ASP A 34 10.95 7.60 -3.42
C ASP A 34 9.95 7.09 -2.39
N LEU A 35 9.53 5.84 -2.48
CA LEU A 35 8.60 5.26 -1.50
C LEU A 35 9.38 4.75 -0.30
N ASP A 36 8.98 5.17 0.88
CA ASP A 36 9.62 4.74 2.13
C ASP A 36 8.81 3.73 2.90
N ALA A 37 7.51 3.77 2.79
CA ALA A 37 6.64 2.81 3.49
C ALA A 37 5.27 2.76 2.83
N ILE A 38 4.58 1.63 3.03
CA ILE A 38 3.23 1.42 2.54
C ILE A 38 2.37 0.99 3.72
N TRP A 39 1.25 1.68 3.91
CA TRP A 39 0.31 1.40 4.98
C TRP A 39 -1.05 1.04 4.41
N LEU A 40 -1.69 0.05 5.01
CA LEU A 40 -3.07 -0.29 4.71
C LEU A 40 -3.96 0.44 5.70
N PHE A 41 -5.05 1.06 5.21
CA PHE A 41 -6.04 1.66 6.08
C PHE A 41 -7.44 1.29 5.57
N GLY A 42 -8.47 1.88 6.13
CA GLY A 42 -9.83 1.61 5.71
C GLY A 42 -10.37 0.28 6.21
N SER A 43 -11.36 -0.25 5.53
CA SER A 43 -12.09 -1.41 6.02
C SER A 43 -11.23 -2.66 6.16
N ARG A 44 -10.30 -2.89 5.24
CA ARG A 44 -9.45 -4.08 5.32
C ARG A 44 -8.48 -4.01 6.49
N ALA A 45 -8.02 -2.81 6.84
CA ALA A 45 -7.17 -2.64 8.02
C ALA A 45 -7.94 -2.88 9.32
N MET A 46 -9.23 -2.60 9.31
CA MET A 46 -10.08 -2.74 10.49
C MET A 46 -10.75 -4.11 10.60
N GLY A 47 -10.51 -5.01 9.65
CA GLY A 47 -11.17 -6.31 9.65
C GLY A 47 -12.65 -6.24 9.30
N ARG A 48 -13.05 -5.20 8.58
CA ARG A 48 -14.45 -4.98 8.20
C ARG A 48 -14.68 -5.11 6.70
N GLU A 49 -13.72 -5.68 6.01
CA GLU A 49 -13.83 -5.80 4.55
C GLU A 49 -14.91 -6.80 4.15
N ARG A 50 -15.43 -6.56 2.93
CA ARG A 50 -16.31 -7.48 2.23
C ARG A 50 -15.61 -7.88 0.95
N PRO A 51 -16.09 -8.92 0.24
CA PRO A 51 -15.39 -9.42 -0.94
C PRO A 51 -15.01 -8.37 -1.98
N GLY A 52 -15.80 -7.33 -2.15
CA GLY A 52 -15.51 -6.28 -3.13
C GLY A 52 -14.92 -5.01 -2.56
N SER A 53 -14.53 -5.01 -1.29
CA SER A 53 -14.02 -3.79 -0.64
C SER A 53 -12.76 -3.28 -1.33
N ASP A 54 -12.62 -1.95 -1.41
CA ASP A 54 -11.44 -1.31 -1.95
C ASP A 54 -10.20 -1.63 -1.11
N ILE A 55 -9.06 -1.56 -1.75
CA ILE A 55 -7.77 -1.63 -1.05
C ILE A 55 -7.30 -0.19 -0.86
N ASP A 56 -7.28 0.28 0.37
CA ASP A 56 -6.89 1.65 0.70
C ASP A 56 -5.46 1.69 1.19
N LEU A 57 -4.58 2.29 0.40
CA LEU A 57 -3.15 2.37 0.72
C LEU A 57 -2.74 3.80 0.94
N CYS A 58 -1.89 4.00 1.94
CA CYS A 58 -1.24 5.26 2.22
C CYS A 58 0.26 5.05 2.15
N VAL A 59 0.96 5.88 1.40
CA VAL A 59 2.40 5.73 1.26
C VAL A 59 3.14 6.90 1.88
N ASP A 60 4.25 6.58 2.54
CA ASP A 60 5.21 7.57 3.01
C ASP A 60 6.20 7.79 1.88
N ALA A 61 6.11 8.95 1.26
CA ALA A 61 6.92 9.28 0.09
C ALA A 61 7.00 10.81 -0.01
N ALA A 62 7.82 11.42 0.84
CA ALA A 62 7.83 12.87 1.01
C ALA A 62 8.10 13.64 -0.28
N HIS A 63 8.83 13.05 -1.21
CA HIS A 63 9.18 13.71 -2.46
C HIS A 63 8.27 13.36 -3.62
N LEU A 64 7.26 12.51 -3.38
CA LEU A 64 6.34 12.14 -4.42
C LEU A 64 5.31 13.23 -4.63
N SER A 65 5.12 13.65 -5.87
CA SER A 65 4.12 14.64 -6.21
C SER A 65 2.78 13.99 -6.49
N HIS A 66 1.73 14.79 -6.55
CA HIS A 66 0.42 14.31 -6.96
C HIS A 66 0.47 13.69 -8.36
N ARG A 67 1.28 14.26 -9.27
CA ARG A 67 1.45 13.69 -10.60
C ARG A 67 2.06 12.30 -10.54
N ASP A 68 3.06 12.12 -9.70
CA ASP A 68 3.67 10.79 -9.52
C ASP A 68 2.67 9.81 -8.96
N ARG A 69 1.82 10.26 -8.03
CA ARG A 69 0.75 9.42 -7.48
C ARG A 69 -0.19 8.95 -8.59
N LEU A 70 -0.57 9.87 -9.50
CA LEU A 70 -1.45 9.51 -10.60
C LEU A 70 -0.80 8.49 -11.55
N ARG A 71 0.51 8.64 -11.78
CA ARG A 71 1.24 7.67 -12.60
C ARG A 71 1.27 6.28 -11.95
N LEU A 72 1.47 6.23 -10.65
CA LEU A 72 1.42 4.97 -9.92
C LEU A 72 0.04 4.35 -9.97
N MET A 73 -1.02 5.16 -9.82
CA MET A 73 -2.38 4.66 -9.91
C MET A 73 -2.67 4.09 -11.30
N ALA A 74 -2.18 4.73 -12.35
CA ALA A 74 -2.34 4.21 -13.70
C ALA A 74 -1.61 2.87 -13.86
N ALA A 75 -0.41 2.76 -13.30
CA ALA A 75 0.33 1.50 -13.34
C ALA A 75 -0.39 0.40 -12.57
N ILE A 76 -1.01 0.75 -11.44
CA ILE A 76 -1.80 -0.21 -10.67
C ILE A 76 -3.01 -0.68 -11.49
N ASP A 77 -3.68 0.25 -12.18
CA ASP A 77 -4.81 -0.12 -13.05
C ASP A 77 -4.39 -1.12 -14.12
N ASN A 78 -3.18 -0.99 -14.63
CA ASN A 78 -2.67 -1.91 -15.65
C ASN A 78 -2.37 -3.31 -15.11
N LEU A 79 -2.36 -3.51 -13.81
CA LEU A 79 -2.25 -4.85 -13.23
C LEU A 79 -3.54 -5.65 -13.39
N LEU A 80 -4.65 -4.98 -13.69
CA LEU A 80 -5.96 -5.60 -13.90
C LEU A 80 -6.40 -6.42 -12.69
N LEU A 81 -6.16 -5.89 -11.49
CA LEU A 81 -6.65 -6.52 -10.27
C LEU A 81 -8.17 -6.37 -10.18
N PRO A 82 -8.87 -7.35 -9.61
CA PRO A 82 -10.34 -7.27 -9.51
C PRO A 82 -10.83 -6.31 -8.41
N TRP A 83 -9.93 -5.62 -7.72
CA TRP A 83 -10.28 -4.65 -6.68
C TRP A 83 -9.82 -3.27 -7.07
N THR A 84 -10.58 -2.25 -6.66
CA THR A 84 -10.14 -0.87 -6.77
C THR A 84 -9.07 -0.60 -5.72
N VAL A 85 -7.99 0.04 -6.12
CA VAL A 85 -6.91 0.42 -5.21
C VAL A 85 -6.87 1.94 -5.14
N ASP A 86 -7.02 2.48 -3.93
CA ASP A 86 -6.84 3.90 -3.67
C ASP A 86 -5.45 4.12 -3.10
N LEU A 87 -4.74 5.08 -3.65
CA LEU A 87 -3.38 5.40 -3.21
C LEU A 87 -3.33 6.84 -2.72
N ALA A 88 -3.06 7.02 -1.45
CA ALA A 88 -2.94 8.33 -0.83
C ALA A 88 -1.50 8.61 -0.44
N LEU A 89 -1.10 9.87 -0.55
CA LEU A 89 0.20 10.32 -0.06
C LEU A 89 0.03 10.82 1.37
N ARG A 90 0.80 10.28 2.29
CA ARG A 90 0.65 10.61 3.70
C ARG A 90 0.77 12.11 3.95
N HIS A 91 1.72 12.77 3.28
CA HIS A 91 1.95 14.21 3.48
C HIS A 91 0.85 15.09 2.89
N GLU A 92 -0.12 14.50 2.17
CA GLU A 92 -1.25 15.24 1.61
C GLU A 92 -2.57 14.89 2.29
N LEU A 93 -2.55 14.05 3.31
CA LEU A 93 -3.79 13.64 3.96
C LEU A 93 -4.36 14.77 4.83
N PRO A 94 -5.69 14.98 4.79
CA PRO A 94 -6.34 15.86 5.76
C PRO A 94 -6.13 15.33 7.18
N PRO A 95 -6.17 16.21 8.20
CA PRO A 95 -5.90 15.78 9.58
C PRO A 95 -6.76 14.62 10.07
N ASP A 96 -8.03 14.59 9.72
CA ASP A 96 -8.93 13.53 10.17
C ASP A 96 -8.52 12.18 9.59
N LEU A 97 -8.17 12.15 8.31
CA LEU A 97 -7.78 10.92 7.65
C LEU A 97 -6.40 10.48 8.11
N LEU A 98 -5.49 11.43 8.32
CA LEU A 98 -4.18 11.11 8.89
C LEU A 98 -4.33 10.46 10.27
N SER A 99 -5.21 11.00 11.11
CA SER A 99 -5.50 10.43 12.42
C SER A 99 -6.04 9.00 12.30
N HIS A 100 -6.94 8.77 11.32
CA HIS A 100 -7.47 7.44 11.07
C HIS A 100 -6.35 6.45 10.70
N VAL A 101 -5.45 6.85 9.79
CA VAL A 101 -4.33 6.00 9.39
C VAL A 101 -3.44 5.70 10.59
N GLN A 102 -3.19 6.68 11.44
CA GLN A 102 -2.36 6.49 12.63
C GLN A 102 -2.99 5.52 13.63
N ARG A 103 -4.32 5.52 13.74
CA ARG A 103 -5.02 4.66 14.69
C ARG A 103 -5.19 3.23 14.20
N VAL A 104 -5.55 3.06 12.91
CA VAL A 104 -5.94 1.74 12.41
C VAL A 104 -5.00 1.20 11.33
N GLY A 105 -4.06 2.01 10.86
CA GLY A 105 -3.19 1.62 9.76
C GLY A 105 -2.30 0.45 10.11
N ARG A 106 -2.07 -0.42 9.12
CA ARG A 106 -1.14 -1.53 9.24
C ARG A 106 -0.01 -1.31 8.26
N CYS A 107 1.21 -1.34 8.77
CA CYS A 107 2.38 -1.19 7.90
C CYS A 107 2.58 -2.47 7.12
N LEU A 108 2.42 -2.37 5.79
CA LEU A 108 2.62 -3.50 4.91
C LEU A 108 4.08 -3.67 4.53
N TRP A 109 4.80 -2.57 4.44
CA TRP A 109 6.18 -2.60 4.02
C TRP A 109 6.85 -1.29 4.41
N THR A 110 8.10 -1.36 4.78
CA THR A 110 8.93 -0.19 5.03
C THR A 110 10.32 -0.44 4.46
N ARG A 111 10.91 0.63 3.90
CA ARG A 111 12.25 0.51 3.33
C ARG A 111 13.26 0.35 4.44
N SER A 112 14.07 -0.67 4.30
CA SER A 112 15.14 -0.94 5.24
C SER A 112 16.31 0.00 4.98
N LYS A 113 16.95 0.44 6.01
CA LYS A 113 18.12 1.31 5.85
C LYS A 113 19.38 0.67 6.29
#